data_957f2523f52014b49f1a24a87da93d28
#
_entry.id   957f2523f52014b49f1a24a87da93d28
#
_cell.length_a   1.000
_cell.length_b   1.000
_cell.length_c   1.000
_cell.angle_alpha   90.00
_cell.angle_beta   90.00
_cell.angle_gamma   90.00
#
_symmetry.space_group_name_H-M   'P 1'
#
loop_
_entity.id
_entity.type
_entity.pdbx_description
1 polymer ?
#
loop_
_entity_poly.entity_id
_entity_poly.type
_entity_poly.pdbx_seq_one_letter_code
_entity_poly.pdbx_strand_id
1 'polypeptide(L)'
;MANHLSRRRFLTTVVGAGAFAGLAGSSEGMAQPSTPSVEFDFPLLDLHVHLDNSTIDKVLELPQARMVRFGIVEHAGTKENKYPVVLSNDSELTQFLAMLENKPVYRGVQAEWTDWMRCFSRETAARLDFVLTDAMTFPGKDGQRVKLWEDDALERVGFTNAEDFMDRYVDWHVSIIENEPIDIMANMSWLPAPLARDYDRLWTESRMRKVIDAAVKHGVALEISASYRLPRPPFLKLAKAAGVKFSFGSNGRYPNMGKLDYCIEMARTLGLKKSDIFVPAPDGQKAVQRRWK
;
A
#
# COMPACT_ATOMS: atom_id res chain seq x y z
N MET A 1 -19.47 41.67 -13.20
CA MET A 1 -19.58 42.60 -12.05
C MET A 1 -18.58 42.14 -10.99
N ALA A 2 -17.63 43.01 -10.75
CA ALA A 2 -16.54 42.80 -9.82
C ALA A 2 -17.01 43.02 -8.38
N ASN A 3 -16.42 42.33 -7.41
CA ASN A 3 -16.21 42.88 -6.08
C ASN A 3 -14.94 42.32 -5.44
N HIS A 4 -14.00 43.23 -5.30
CA HIS A 4 -12.84 43.26 -4.44
C HIS A 4 -13.24 43.41 -2.97
N LEU A 5 -12.42 42.93 -2.07
CA LEU A 5 -12.10 43.46 -0.72
C LEU A 5 -11.22 42.44 0.00
N SER A 6 -10.16 42.67 0.70
CA SER A 6 -9.31 43.79 1.07
C SER A 6 -8.28 43.23 2.04
N ARG A 7 -7.01 43.57 1.81
CA ARG A 7 -5.89 43.29 2.71
C ARG A 7 -6.02 44.13 3.97
N ARG A 8 -5.70 43.58 5.14
CA ARG A 8 -5.22 44.37 6.28
C ARG A 8 -3.88 43.83 6.80
N ARG A 9 -2.89 44.68 6.62
CA ARG A 9 -1.60 44.65 7.32
C ARG A 9 -1.84 45.18 8.74
N PHE A 10 -1.12 44.64 9.71
CA PHE A 10 -0.75 45.38 10.94
C PHE A 10 0.75 45.27 11.13
N LEU A 11 1.38 46.43 11.03
CA LEU A 11 2.70 46.79 11.51
C LEU A 11 2.53 47.41 12.88
N THR A 12 3.51 47.24 13.73
CA THR A 12 4.08 48.19 14.70
C THR A 12 4.73 47.47 15.87
N THR A 13 5.81 47.74 16.47
CA THR A 13 6.92 48.68 16.35
C THR A 13 7.82 48.36 17.54
N VAL A 14 9.08 48.48 17.33
CA VAL A 14 10.28 48.36 18.18
C VAL A 14 10.31 49.41 19.29
N VAL A 15 11.05 49.12 20.37
CA VAL A 15 11.96 49.95 21.20
C VAL A 15 12.17 49.20 22.54
N GLY A 16 13.30 48.95 23.15
CA GLY A 16 14.68 49.34 23.01
C GLY A 16 15.40 49.17 24.33
N ALA A 17 16.66 48.82 24.26
CA ALA A 17 17.76 49.08 25.22
C ALA A 17 17.62 48.61 26.69
N GLY A 18 18.53 47.94 27.29
CA GLY A 18 19.93 47.97 27.39
C GLY A 18 20.48 47.31 28.66
N ALA A 19 21.72 46.94 28.58
CA ALA A 19 22.78 46.88 29.60
C ALA A 19 23.04 45.55 30.37
N PHE A 20 24.16 44.96 30.00
CA PHE A 20 25.28 44.34 30.73
C PHE A 20 25.15 43.85 32.19
N ALA A 21 25.46 42.57 32.44
CA ALA A 21 26.71 42.06 33.04
C ALA A 21 26.50 40.67 33.67
N GLY A 22 27.50 39.81 33.58
CA GLY A 22 27.64 38.67 34.50
C GLY A 22 27.94 37.32 33.84
N LEU A 23 29.22 37.04 33.64
CA LEU A 23 29.78 35.72 33.37
C LEU A 23 29.45 34.73 34.49
N ALA A 24 28.76 33.66 34.19
CA ALA A 24 28.90 32.41 34.92
C ALA A 24 28.65 31.28 33.91
N GLY A 25 29.70 30.54 33.61
CA GLY A 25 29.61 29.36 32.75
C GLY A 25 28.75 28.28 33.37
N SER A 26 27.67 27.95 32.71
CA SER A 26 26.93 26.71 32.90
C SER A 26 27.03 25.93 31.60
N SER A 27 27.63 24.76 31.70
CA SER A 27 27.68 23.75 30.66
C SER A 27 26.24 23.47 30.20
N GLU A 28 25.88 23.96 29.03
CA GLU A 28 24.69 23.52 28.34
C GLU A 28 24.86 22.01 28.01
N GLY A 29 24.25 21.19 28.85
CA GLY A 29 24.01 19.82 28.51
C GLY A 29 23.20 19.82 27.22
N MET A 30 23.82 19.40 26.13
CA MET A 30 23.12 19.07 24.89
C MET A 30 22.03 18.07 25.25
N ALA A 31 20.77 18.50 25.23
CA ALA A 31 19.64 17.62 25.34
C ALA A 31 19.78 16.58 24.22
N GLN A 32 20.06 15.35 24.62
CA GLN A 32 20.01 14.23 23.66
C GLN A 32 18.62 14.21 23.06
N PRO A 33 18.51 14.06 21.71
CA PRO A 33 17.21 13.90 21.09
C PRO A 33 16.54 12.70 21.77
N SER A 34 15.38 12.93 22.38
CA SER A 34 14.56 11.89 22.96
C SER A 34 14.32 10.85 21.87
N THR A 35 14.86 9.64 22.07
CA THR A 35 14.57 8.48 21.22
C THR A 35 13.04 8.37 21.16
N PRO A 36 12.40 8.36 19.98
CA PRO A 36 10.97 8.17 19.92
C PRO A 36 10.65 6.88 20.66
N SER A 37 9.72 6.91 21.60
CA SER A 37 9.22 5.69 22.23
C SER A 37 8.69 4.83 21.08
N VAL A 38 9.33 3.68 20.84
CA VAL A 38 8.90 2.73 19.80
C VAL A 38 7.56 2.17 20.29
N GLU A 39 6.48 2.71 19.77
CA GLU A 39 5.12 2.31 20.16
C GLU A 39 4.83 0.84 19.82
N PHE A 40 5.52 0.31 18.80
CA PHE A 40 5.38 -1.06 18.32
C PHE A 40 6.72 -1.81 18.39
N ASP A 41 6.66 -3.12 18.53
CA ASP A 41 7.83 -4.03 18.48
C ASP A 41 8.26 -4.35 17.03
N PHE A 42 7.74 -3.61 16.04
CA PHE A 42 8.01 -3.77 14.62
C PHE A 42 8.18 -2.42 13.93
N PRO A 43 8.92 -2.39 12.80
CA PRO A 43 9.08 -1.16 12.03
C PRO A 43 7.79 -0.79 11.29
N LEU A 44 7.52 0.51 11.16
CA LEU A 44 6.45 0.98 10.27
C LEU A 44 6.95 0.89 8.82
N LEU A 45 6.25 0.10 8.01
CA LEU A 45 6.50 -0.09 6.59
C LEU A 45 5.26 0.37 5.82
N ASP A 46 5.44 1.21 4.81
CA ASP A 46 4.43 1.53 3.80
C ASP A 46 4.82 0.82 2.50
N LEU A 47 4.26 -0.36 2.27
CA LEU A 47 4.65 -1.20 1.13
C LEU A 47 3.81 -0.94 -0.13
N HIS A 48 3.04 0.15 -0.17
CA HIS A 48 2.21 0.50 -1.32
C HIS A 48 2.35 1.98 -1.66
N VAL A 49 3.50 2.34 -2.24
CA VAL A 49 3.87 3.71 -2.61
C VAL A 49 4.24 3.77 -4.08
N HIS A 50 3.56 4.61 -4.86
CA HIS A 50 3.84 4.87 -6.27
C HIS A 50 4.61 6.18 -6.45
N LEU A 51 5.61 6.18 -7.32
CA LEU A 51 6.32 7.42 -7.68
C LEU A 51 5.51 8.26 -8.66
N ASP A 52 4.86 7.62 -9.63
CA ASP A 52 4.07 8.26 -10.70
C ASP A 52 4.81 9.48 -11.31
N ASN A 53 4.43 10.69 -10.88
CA ASN A 53 4.97 11.96 -11.36
C ASN A 53 6.01 12.58 -10.40
N SER A 54 6.61 11.77 -9.53
CA SER A 54 7.64 12.21 -8.57
C SER A 54 8.97 11.46 -8.80
N THR A 55 9.94 11.69 -7.93
CA THR A 55 11.22 10.99 -7.91
C THR A 55 11.47 10.41 -6.52
N ILE A 56 12.28 9.34 -6.48
CA ILE A 56 12.65 8.71 -5.21
C ILE A 56 13.33 9.72 -4.24
N ASP A 57 14.14 10.64 -4.76
CA ASP A 57 14.82 11.62 -3.91
C ASP A 57 13.82 12.56 -3.23
N LYS A 58 12.83 13.08 -3.97
CA LYS A 58 11.74 13.88 -3.38
C LYS A 58 10.94 13.11 -2.33
N VAL A 59 10.71 11.82 -2.57
CA VAL A 59 9.99 10.95 -1.62
C VAL A 59 10.80 10.79 -0.33
N LEU A 60 12.11 10.60 -0.42
CA LEU A 60 12.99 10.45 0.73
C LEU A 60 13.20 11.76 1.53
N GLU A 61 12.93 12.92 0.94
CA GLU A 61 12.94 14.21 1.63
C GLU A 61 11.68 14.43 2.50
N LEU A 62 10.62 13.66 2.30
CA LEU A 62 9.40 13.80 3.10
C LEU A 62 9.67 13.52 4.59
N PRO A 63 9.05 14.28 5.51
CA PRO A 63 9.18 14.01 6.95
C PRO A 63 8.80 12.57 7.34
N GLN A 64 7.82 11.99 6.67
CA GLN A 64 7.37 10.61 6.89
C GLN A 64 8.48 9.58 6.64
N ALA A 65 9.39 9.82 5.69
CA ALA A 65 10.51 8.93 5.38
C ALA A 65 11.49 8.71 6.56
N ARG A 66 11.42 9.55 7.58
CA ARG A 66 12.22 9.39 8.81
C ARG A 66 11.63 8.38 9.79
N MET A 67 10.33 8.09 9.68
CA MET A 67 9.60 7.23 10.61
C MET A 67 9.07 5.95 9.93
N VAL A 68 8.81 6.01 8.63
CA VAL A 68 8.20 4.94 7.84
C VAL A 68 9.19 4.56 6.73
N ARG A 69 9.53 3.29 6.64
CA ARG A 69 10.29 2.78 5.49
C ARG A 69 9.35 2.44 4.36
N PHE A 70 9.64 2.96 3.17
CA PHE A 70 8.80 2.78 2.00
C PHE A 70 9.15 1.50 1.22
N GLY A 71 8.13 0.85 0.68
CA GLY A 71 8.20 -0.08 -0.43
C GLY A 71 7.66 0.63 -1.67
N ILE A 72 8.55 0.87 -2.62
CA ILE A 72 8.21 1.55 -3.86
C ILE A 72 7.73 0.52 -4.87
N VAL A 73 6.55 0.76 -5.43
CA VAL A 73 5.95 -0.07 -6.45
C VAL A 73 5.58 0.76 -7.67
N GLU A 74 5.73 0.16 -8.85
CA GLU A 74 5.12 0.62 -10.09
C GLU A 74 4.25 -0.49 -10.65
N HIS A 75 3.27 -0.13 -11.48
CA HIS A 75 2.41 -1.12 -12.12
C HIS A 75 3.23 -1.99 -13.07
N ALA A 76 3.05 -3.31 -13.00
CA ALA A 76 3.76 -4.29 -13.81
C ALA A 76 2.78 -5.16 -14.59
N GLY A 77 2.99 -5.27 -15.91
CA GLY A 77 2.11 -6.00 -16.81
C GLY A 77 2.16 -5.43 -18.22
N THR A 78 1.16 -5.74 -19.04
CA THR A 78 1.09 -5.21 -20.41
C THR A 78 0.66 -3.74 -20.40
N LYS A 79 1.06 -2.98 -21.43
CA LYS A 79 0.68 -1.56 -21.61
C LYS A 79 -0.84 -1.35 -21.75
N GLU A 80 -1.60 -2.40 -21.99
CA GLU A 80 -3.07 -2.39 -22.01
C GLU A 80 -3.69 -1.97 -20.66
N ASN A 81 -2.92 -2.08 -19.57
CA ASN A 81 -3.37 -1.65 -18.24
C ASN A 81 -3.55 -0.14 -18.10
N LYS A 82 -2.95 0.66 -18.98
CA LYS A 82 -3.20 2.13 -19.12
C LYS A 82 -3.00 2.91 -17.82
N TYR A 83 -1.93 2.64 -17.07
CA TYR A 83 -1.48 3.49 -15.97
C TYR A 83 -0.41 4.48 -16.46
N PRO A 84 -0.12 5.56 -15.72
CA PRO A 84 0.92 6.52 -16.08
C PRO A 84 2.29 5.86 -16.30
N VAL A 85 2.64 4.92 -15.43
CA VAL A 85 3.84 4.08 -15.54
C VAL A 85 3.40 2.62 -15.49
N VAL A 86 3.79 1.84 -16.51
CA VAL A 86 3.61 0.38 -16.54
C VAL A 86 4.93 -0.24 -16.98
N LEU A 87 5.52 -1.05 -16.14
CA LEU A 87 6.69 -1.86 -16.46
C LEU A 87 6.20 -3.09 -17.24
N SER A 88 6.70 -3.29 -18.48
CA SER A 88 6.18 -4.29 -19.41
C SER A 88 7.23 -5.21 -20.00
N ASN A 89 8.48 -5.08 -19.57
CA ASN A 89 9.59 -5.92 -20.01
C ASN A 89 10.78 -5.82 -19.06
N ASP A 90 11.74 -6.72 -19.22
CA ASP A 90 12.96 -6.81 -18.39
C ASP A 90 13.79 -5.54 -18.38
N SER A 91 13.86 -4.82 -19.49
CA SER A 91 14.63 -3.56 -19.58
C SER A 91 14.02 -2.50 -18.68
N GLU A 92 12.68 -2.30 -18.74
CA GLU A 92 11.96 -1.33 -17.91
C GLU A 92 12.05 -1.69 -16.42
N LEU A 93 11.88 -2.97 -16.08
CA LEU A 93 12.02 -3.44 -14.70
C LEU A 93 13.45 -3.26 -14.18
N THR A 94 14.46 -3.56 -15.01
CA THR A 94 15.86 -3.37 -14.63
C THR A 94 16.20 -1.90 -14.38
N GLN A 95 15.70 -0.98 -15.23
CA GLN A 95 15.88 0.46 -15.03
C GLN A 95 15.21 0.95 -13.74
N PHE A 96 14.00 0.48 -13.48
CA PHE A 96 13.28 0.80 -12.23
C PHE A 96 14.06 0.31 -11.00
N LEU A 97 14.54 -0.92 -11.01
CA LEU A 97 15.33 -1.48 -9.91
C LEU A 97 16.66 -0.73 -9.70
N ALA A 98 17.33 -0.33 -10.79
CA ALA A 98 18.58 0.45 -10.73
C ALA A 98 18.35 1.85 -10.15
N MET A 99 17.23 2.50 -10.47
CA MET A 99 16.86 3.80 -9.88
C MET A 99 16.72 3.74 -8.37
N LEU A 100 16.28 2.61 -7.82
CA LEU A 100 16.10 2.37 -6.40
C LEU A 100 17.31 1.75 -5.71
N GLU A 101 18.37 1.44 -6.44
CA GLU A 101 19.57 0.83 -5.90
C GLU A 101 20.25 1.76 -4.88
N ASN A 102 20.70 1.20 -3.77
CA ASN A 102 21.31 1.93 -2.65
C ASN A 102 20.38 2.98 -1.98
N LYS A 103 19.08 2.97 -2.26
CA LYS A 103 18.11 3.78 -1.53
C LYS A 103 17.54 2.97 -0.35
N PRO A 104 17.19 3.61 0.78
CA PRO A 104 16.68 2.94 1.98
C PRO A 104 15.21 2.52 1.84
N VAL A 105 14.86 1.89 0.73
CA VAL A 105 13.49 1.45 0.39
C VAL A 105 13.47 -0.03 0.03
N TYR A 106 12.28 -0.63 0.02
CA TYR A 106 12.03 -1.91 -0.64
C TYR A 106 11.58 -1.68 -2.08
N ARG A 107 11.92 -2.61 -2.97
CA ARG A 107 11.68 -2.53 -4.42
C ARG A 107 10.62 -3.56 -4.79
N GLY A 108 9.41 -3.12 -5.05
CA GLY A 108 8.31 -4.00 -5.42
C GLY A 108 7.68 -3.63 -6.75
N VAL A 109 6.67 -4.38 -7.14
CA VAL A 109 5.74 -4.03 -8.21
C VAL A 109 4.32 -4.29 -7.77
N GLN A 110 3.38 -3.53 -8.34
CA GLN A 110 1.97 -3.88 -8.35
C GLN A 110 1.67 -4.66 -9.62
N ALA A 111 1.52 -5.98 -9.48
CA ALA A 111 1.17 -6.84 -10.60
C ALA A 111 -0.25 -6.53 -11.08
N GLU A 112 -0.37 -6.28 -12.38
CA GLU A 112 -1.64 -5.91 -13.01
C GLU A 112 -2.10 -7.02 -13.94
N TRP A 113 -3.27 -7.60 -13.61
CA TRP A 113 -3.83 -8.72 -14.34
C TRP A 113 -3.00 -10.01 -14.26
N THR A 114 -3.54 -11.10 -14.79
CA THR A 114 -2.91 -12.44 -14.71
C THR A 114 -1.81 -12.68 -15.74
N ASP A 115 -1.57 -11.74 -16.65
CA ASP A 115 -0.55 -11.85 -17.71
C ASP A 115 0.77 -11.13 -17.41
N TRP A 116 0.88 -10.49 -16.25
CA TRP A 116 2.05 -9.71 -15.87
C TRP A 116 3.36 -10.53 -15.87
N MET A 117 3.30 -11.80 -15.47
CA MET A 117 4.46 -12.69 -15.47
C MET A 117 5.07 -12.89 -16.87
N ARG A 118 4.25 -12.79 -17.93
CA ARG A 118 4.74 -12.93 -19.32
C ARG A 118 5.56 -11.73 -19.80
N CYS A 119 5.53 -10.64 -19.04
CA CYS A 119 6.29 -9.43 -19.34
C CYS A 119 7.76 -9.52 -18.90
N PHE A 120 8.09 -10.47 -18.02
CA PHE A 120 9.41 -10.53 -17.38
C PHE A 120 10.00 -11.94 -17.42
N SER A 121 11.35 -11.98 -17.46
CA SER A 121 12.07 -13.22 -17.16
C SER A 121 12.00 -13.49 -15.64
N ARG A 122 12.11 -14.76 -15.29
CA ARG A 122 12.19 -15.19 -13.88
C ARG A 122 13.39 -14.57 -13.18
N GLU A 123 14.52 -14.44 -13.87
CA GLU A 123 15.77 -13.87 -13.37
C GLU A 123 15.58 -12.40 -13.00
N THR A 124 14.93 -11.61 -13.86
CA THR A 124 14.70 -10.19 -13.60
C THR A 124 13.67 -10.01 -12.48
N ALA A 125 12.58 -10.76 -12.50
CA ALA A 125 11.55 -10.70 -11.45
C ALA A 125 12.09 -11.14 -10.08
N ALA A 126 13.03 -12.08 -10.00
CA ALA A 126 13.66 -12.54 -8.76
C ALA A 126 14.44 -11.44 -8.01
N ARG A 127 14.76 -10.32 -8.67
CA ARG A 127 15.44 -9.17 -8.08
C ARG A 127 14.50 -8.26 -7.26
N LEU A 128 13.19 -8.40 -7.43
CA LEU A 128 12.19 -7.71 -6.59
C LEU A 128 12.31 -8.14 -5.14
N ASP A 129 12.01 -7.24 -4.23
CA ASP A 129 11.94 -7.57 -2.80
C ASP A 129 10.56 -8.13 -2.43
N PHE A 130 9.50 -7.70 -3.13
CA PHE A 130 8.13 -8.20 -2.97
C PHE A 130 7.27 -7.88 -4.20
N VAL A 131 6.14 -8.57 -4.30
CA VAL A 131 5.08 -8.29 -5.29
C VAL A 131 3.76 -8.15 -4.56
N LEU A 132 3.04 -7.08 -4.86
CA LEU A 132 1.64 -6.93 -4.48
C LEU A 132 0.74 -6.92 -5.71
N THR A 133 -0.52 -7.25 -5.51
CA THR A 133 -1.60 -7.09 -6.49
C THR A 133 -2.92 -6.87 -5.78
N ASP A 134 -3.96 -6.54 -6.51
CA ASP A 134 -5.32 -6.45 -5.99
C ASP A 134 -6.34 -7.12 -6.92
N ALA A 135 -7.59 -7.18 -6.48
CA ALA A 135 -8.69 -7.74 -7.27
C ALA A 135 -9.56 -6.67 -7.93
N MET A 136 -9.11 -5.41 -7.94
CA MET A 136 -9.91 -4.29 -8.46
C MET A 136 -9.97 -4.28 -9.99
N THR A 137 -9.07 -5.01 -10.67
CA THR A 137 -9.22 -5.37 -12.08
C THR A 137 -9.84 -6.78 -12.14
N PHE A 138 -11.00 -6.89 -12.77
CA PHE A 138 -11.87 -8.07 -12.72
C PHE A 138 -12.21 -8.58 -14.13
N PRO A 139 -12.45 -9.89 -14.32
CA PRO A 139 -12.87 -10.43 -15.61
C PRO A 139 -14.25 -9.93 -16.04
N GLY A 140 -14.31 -9.32 -17.22
CA GLY A 140 -15.56 -8.96 -17.88
C GLY A 140 -16.30 -10.17 -18.46
N LYS A 141 -17.53 -9.97 -18.97
CA LYS A 141 -18.33 -10.98 -19.67
C LYS A 141 -17.60 -11.64 -20.85
N ASP A 142 -16.76 -10.88 -21.50
CA ASP A 142 -15.98 -11.25 -22.68
C ASP A 142 -14.54 -11.68 -22.33
N GLY A 143 -14.23 -11.81 -21.02
CA GLY A 143 -12.90 -12.12 -20.54
C GLY A 143 -11.92 -10.94 -20.56
N GLN A 144 -12.38 -9.75 -20.99
CA GLN A 144 -11.55 -8.54 -20.96
C GLN A 144 -11.38 -8.03 -19.53
N ARG A 145 -10.34 -7.21 -19.34
CA ARG A 145 -10.09 -6.53 -18.06
C ARG A 145 -11.11 -5.45 -17.83
N VAL A 146 -11.72 -5.45 -16.67
CA VAL A 146 -12.62 -4.39 -16.22
C VAL A 146 -12.08 -3.81 -14.93
N LYS A 147 -11.78 -2.53 -14.94
CA LYS A 147 -11.40 -1.78 -13.74
C LYS A 147 -12.67 -1.44 -12.96
N LEU A 148 -12.85 -2.05 -11.80
CA LEU A 148 -14.10 -1.99 -11.04
C LEU A 148 -14.46 -0.58 -10.52
N TRP A 149 -13.56 0.38 -10.61
CA TRP A 149 -13.82 1.79 -10.26
C TRP A 149 -14.33 2.64 -11.43
N GLU A 150 -14.41 2.08 -12.66
CA GLU A 150 -15.00 2.75 -13.81
C GLU A 150 -16.53 2.75 -13.71
N ASP A 151 -17.18 3.79 -14.21
CA ASP A 151 -18.63 4.01 -14.04
C ASP A 151 -19.47 2.88 -14.65
N ASP A 152 -19.03 2.29 -15.77
CA ASP A 152 -19.69 1.20 -16.49
C ASP A 152 -19.24 -0.21 -16.06
N ALA A 153 -18.39 -0.30 -15.03
CA ALA A 153 -17.75 -1.55 -14.65
C ALA A 153 -18.75 -2.66 -14.33
N LEU A 154 -19.80 -2.38 -13.57
CA LEU A 154 -20.81 -3.40 -13.20
C LEU A 154 -21.54 -3.95 -14.41
N GLU A 155 -21.83 -3.13 -15.43
CA GLU A 155 -22.40 -3.61 -16.69
C GLU A 155 -21.44 -4.54 -17.43
N ARG A 156 -20.17 -4.14 -17.56
CA ARG A 156 -19.12 -4.88 -18.27
C ARG A 156 -18.80 -6.22 -17.63
N VAL A 157 -18.86 -6.31 -16.29
CA VAL A 157 -18.68 -7.59 -15.58
C VAL A 157 -19.94 -8.46 -15.54
N GLY A 158 -21.05 -8.02 -16.16
CA GLY A 158 -22.30 -8.77 -16.16
C GLY A 158 -22.94 -8.85 -14.80
N PHE A 159 -23.06 -7.71 -14.13
CA PHE A 159 -23.71 -7.65 -12.83
C PHE A 159 -25.20 -8.02 -12.95
N THR A 160 -25.64 -9.01 -12.20
CA THR A 160 -27.04 -9.44 -12.08
C THR A 160 -27.62 -9.02 -10.74
N ASN A 161 -26.90 -9.33 -9.67
CA ASN A 161 -27.21 -8.96 -8.30
C ASN A 161 -25.94 -8.98 -7.43
N ALA A 162 -26.04 -8.42 -6.24
CA ALA A 162 -24.90 -8.27 -5.35
C ALA A 162 -24.35 -9.59 -4.82
N GLU A 163 -25.17 -10.60 -4.61
CA GLU A 163 -24.73 -11.90 -4.09
C GLU A 163 -23.90 -12.65 -5.14
N ASP A 164 -24.39 -12.74 -6.39
CA ASP A 164 -23.66 -13.34 -7.52
C ASP A 164 -22.31 -12.62 -7.75
N PHE A 165 -22.34 -11.28 -7.75
CA PHE A 165 -21.11 -10.51 -7.89
C PHE A 165 -20.12 -10.85 -6.80
N MET A 166 -20.55 -10.88 -5.54
CA MET A 166 -19.67 -11.15 -4.40
C MET A 166 -19.08 -12.55 -4.44
N ASP A 167 -19.86 -13.55 -4.85
CA ASP A 167 -19.35 -14.92 -4.96
C ASP A 167 -18.24 -15.01 -6.00
N ARG A 168 -18.45 -14.42 -7.19
CA ARG A 168 -17.42 -14.33 -8.24
C ARG A 168 -16.22 -13.49 -7.80
N TYR A 169 -16.45 -12.41 -7.05
CA TYR A 169 -15.40 -11.51 -6.58
C TYR A 169 -14.50 -12.17 -5.52
N VAL A 170 -15.10 -12.92 -4.61
CA VAL A 170 -14.36 -13.73 -3.63
C VAL A 170 -13.56 -14.83 -4.34
N ASP A 171 -14.16 -15.50 -5.32
CA ASP A 171 -13.47 -16.52 -6.13
C ASP A 171 -12.29 -15.93 -6.91
N TRP A 172 -12.41 -14.70 -7.38
CA TRP A 172 -11.34 -13.98 -8.04
C TRP A 172 -10.17 -13.68 -7.09
N HIS A 173 -10.45 -13.21 -5.87
CA HIS A 173 -9.41 -13.05 -4.85
C HIS A 173 -8.68 -14.36 -4.58
N VAL A 174 -9.42 -15.45 -4.38
CA VAL A 174 -8.84 -16.77 -4.14
C VAL A 174 -7.99 -17.22 -5.33
N SER A 175 -8.50 -17.06 -6.55
CA SER A 175 -7.77 -17.40 -7.77
C SER A 175 -6.44 -16.67 -7.90
N ILE A 176 -6.43 -15.37 -7.64
CA ILE A 176 -5.19 -14.57 -7.62
C ILE A 176 -4.21 -15.12 -6.55
N ILE A 177 -4.68 -15.30 -5.32
CA ILE A 177 -3.85 -15.78 -4.21
C ILE A 177 -3.26 -17.16 -4.51
N GLU A 178 -4.02 -18.04 -5.13
CA GLU A 178 -3.58 -19.42 -5.43
C GLU A 178 -2.63 -19.51 -6.64
N ASN A 179 -2.79 -18.66 -7.62
CA ASN A 179 -2.09 -18.82 -8.90
C ASN A 179 -0.97 -17.83 -9.14
N GLU A 180 -1.02 -16.63 -8.54
CA GLU A 180 -0.01 -15.61 -8.78
C GLU A 180 1.14 -15.68 -7.75
N PRO A 181 2.40 -15.45 -8.16
CA PRO A 181 3.54 -15.40 -7.25
C PRO A 181 3.64 -14.05 -6.52
N ILE A 182 2.61 -13.75 -5.71
CA ILE A 182 2.49 -12.51 -4.95
C ILE A 182 2.82 -12.72 -3.48
N ASP A 183 3.28 -11.67 -2.83
CA ASP A 183 3.55 -11.62 -1.40
C ASP A 183 2.41 -10.93 -0.63
N ILE A 184 1.72 -9.97 -1.27
CA ILE A 184 0.70 -9.13 -0.64
C ILE A 184 -0.53 -9.05 -1.54
N MET A 185 -1.71 -9.30 -0.95
CA MET A 185 -3.01 -8.96 -1.54
C MET A 185 -3.41 -7.58 -1.03
N ALA A 186 -3.29 -6.59 -1.90
CA ALA A 186 -3.54 -5.18 -1.61
C ALA A 186 -5.02 -4.79 -1.78
N ASN A 187 -5.38 -3.60 -1.31
CA ASN A 187 -6.73 -3.04 -1.40
C ASN A 187 -7.83 -4.03 -0.96
N MET A 188 -7.48 -4.89 0.00
CA MET A 188 -8.29 -6.02 0.41
C MET A 188 -9.70 -5.58 0.82
N SER A 189 -10.69 -6.31 0.32
CA SER A 189 -12.12 -6.11 0.58
C SER A 189 -12.75 -4.82 0.01
N TRP A 190 -12.05 -4.09 -0.84
CA TRP A 190 -12.63 -2.94 -1.55
C TRP A 190 -13.86 -3.37 -2.37
N LEU A 191 -14.86 -2.49 -2.48
CA LEU A 191 -16.06 -2.72 -3.29
C LEU A 191 -16.35 -1.53 -4.20
N PRO A 192 -16.90 -1.77 -5.42
CA PRO A 192 -17.42 -0.71 -6.28
C PRO A 192 -18.42 0.18 -5.54
N ALA A 193 -18.44 1.47 -5.86
CA ALA A 193 -19.24 2.48 -5.15
C ALA A 193 -20.73 2.09 -4.93
N PRO A 194 -21.46 1.50 -5.91
CA PRO A 194 -22.84 1.08 -5.70
C PRO A 194 -23.02 0.01 -4.61
N LEU A 195 -22.00 -0.81 -4.35
CA LEU A 195 -22.00 -1.90 -3.39
C LEU A 195 -21.35 -1.53 -2.05
N ALA A 196 -20.52 -0.50 -2.03
CA ALA A 196 -19.71 -0.15 -0.85
C ALA A 196 -20.54 0.21 0.41
N ARG A 197 -21.76 0.75 0.23
CA ARG A 197 -22.69 1.04 1.34
C ARG A 197 -23.15 -0.21 2.09
N ASP A 198 -23.21 -1.34 1.39
CA ASP A 198 -23.68 -2.62 1.91
C ASP A 198 -22.50 -3.53 2.35
N TYR A 199 -21.33 -2.95 2.56
CA TYR A 199 -20.09 -3.67 2.84
C TYR A 199 -20.25 -4.78 3.89
N ASP A 200 -20.81 -4.46 5.08
CA ASP A 200 -20.90 -5.41 6.19
C ASP A 200 -21.87 -6.56 5.90
N ARG A 201 -22.89 -6.32 5.08
CA ARG A 201 -23.82 -7.36 4.61
C ARG A 201 -23.17 -8.24 3.53
N LEU A 202 -22.38 -7.65 2.66
CA LEU A 202 -21.78 -8.33 1.50
C LEU A 202 -20.53 -9.12 1.86
N TRP A 203 -19.66 -8.57 2.73
CA TRP A 203 -18.53 -9.29 3.30
C TRP A 203 -18.98 -10.14 4.49
N THR A 204 -19.71 -11.23 4.22
CA THR A 204 -20.11 -12.20 5.25
C THR A 204 -18.89 -12.92 5.83
N GLU A 205 -19.03 -13.48 7.03
CA GLU A 205 -17.95 -14.26 7.66
C GLU A 205 -17.47 -15.41 6.77
N SER A 206 -18.39 -16.11 6.09
CA SER A 206 -18.04 -17.19 5.16
C SER A 206 -17.14 -16.70 4.02
N ARG A 207 -17.47 -15.55 3.41
CA ARG A 207 -16.69 -14.95 2.31
C ARG A 207 -15.31 -14.48 2.81
N MET A 208 -15.28 -13.85 3.98
CA MET A 208 -14.01 -13.44 4.59
C MET A 208 -13.11 -14.65 4.84
N ARG A 209 -13.64 -15.72 5.45
CA ARG A 209 -12.88 -16.95 5.73
C ARG A 209 -12.33 -17.59 4.47
N LYS A 210 -13.10 -17.65 3.39
CA LYS A 210 -12.65 -18.23 2.12
C LYS A 210 -11.38 -17.55 1.59
N VAL A 211 -11.32 -16.23 1.64
CA VAL A 211 -10.10 -15.47 1.25
C VAL A 211 -8.97 -15.65 2.26
N ILE A 212 -9.28 -15.59 3.55
CA ILE A 212 -8.31 -15.75 4.64
C ILE A 212 -7.65 -17.13 4.57
N ASP A 213 -8.41 -18.20 4.37
CA ASP A 213 -7.89 -19.57 4.28
C ASP A 213 -6.94 -19.73 3.08
N ALA A 214 -7.27 -19.13 1.94
CA ALA A 214 -6.38 -19.09 0.79
C ALA A 214 -5.09 -18.32 1.10
N ALA A 215 -5.19 -17.15 1.75
CA ALA A 215 -4.03 -16.34 2.15
C ALA A 215 -3.10 -17.11 3.11
N VAL A 216 -3.65 -17.77 4.12
CA VAL A 216 -2.88 -18.61 5.06
C VAL A 216 -2.18 -19.76 4.32
N LYS A 217 -2.93 -20.50 3.50
CA LYS A 217 -2.42 -21.66 2.75
C LYS A 217 -1.24 -21.31 1.84
N HIS A 218 -1.27 -20.14 1.23
CA HIS A 218 -0.26 -19.70 0.26
C HIS A 218 0.77 -18.73 0.84
N GLY A 219 0.63 -18.34 2.12
CA GLY A 219 1.56 -17.42 2.80
C GLY A 219 1.51 -16.00 2.25
N VAL A 220 0.35 -15.57 1.74
CA VAL A 220 0.12 -14.22 1.22
C VAL A 220 -0.35 -13.33 2.36
N ALA A 221 0.29 -12.17 2.51
CA ALA A 221 -0.12 -11.15 3.46
C ALA A 221 -1.34 -10.37 2.94
N LEU A 222 -2.17 -9.87 3.86
CA LEU A 222 -3.27 -8.98 3.53
C LEU A 222 -2.91 -7.54 3.89
N GLU A 223 -3.14 -6.62 2.95
CA GLU A 223 -2.90 -5.20 3.19
C GLU A 223 -3.99 -4.60 4.07
N ILE A 224 -3.56 -3.84 5.09
CA ILE A 224 -4.39 -2.84 5.75
C ILE A 224 -4.17 -1.53 5.01
N SER A 225 -5.16 -1.11 4.23
CA SER A 225 -5.08 0.07 3.38
C SER A 225 -5.49 1.32 4.13
N ALA A 226 -4.57 2.27 4.27
CA ALA A 226 -4.85 3.54 4.93
C ALA A 226 -5.77 4.44 4.09
N SER A 227 -5.61 4.45 2.77
CA SER A 227 -6.41 5.29 1.87
C SER A 227 -7.88 4.89 1.82
N TYR A 228 -8.16 3.59 1.80
CA TYR A 228 -9.54 3.08 1.77
C TYR A 228 -10.11 2.77 3.15
N ARG A 229 -9.28 2.75 4.22
CA ARG A 229 -9.64 2.32 5.57
C ARG A 229 -10.27 0.91 5.57
N LEU A 230 -9.60 -0.01 4.87
CA LEU A 230 -10.00 -1.40 4.64
C LEU A 230 -8.84 -2.36 4.88
N PRO A 231 -9.12 -3.64 5.20
CA PRO A 231 -10.42 -4.22 5.56
C PRO A 231 -10.97 -3.63 6.87
N ARG A 232 -12.30 -3.75 7.08
CA ARG A 232 -12.92 -3.33 8.35
C ARG A 232 -12.54 -4.27 9.51
N PRO A 233 -12.65 -3.83 10.78
CA PRO A 233 -12.22 -4.60 11.94
C PRO A 233 -12.73 -6.05 12.03
N PRO A 234 -13.97 -6.40 11.65
CA PRO A 234 -14.40 -7.81 11.67
C PRO A 234 -13.53 -8.72 10.81
N PHE A 235 -13.21 -8.29 9.58
CA PHE A 235 -12.34 -9.03 8.69
C PHE A 235 -10.93 -9.19 9.27
N LEU A 236 -10.35 -8.09 9.75
CA LEU A 236 -8.99 -8.08 10.31
C LEU A 236 -8.89 -8.98 11.56
N LYS A 237 -9.92 -9.03 12.41
CA LYS A 237 -9.97 -9.92 13.57
C LYS A 237 -9.93 -11.39 13.16
N LEU A 238 -10.72 -11.77 12.15
CA LEU A 238 -10.72 -13.14 11.61
C LEU A 238 -9.37 -13.49 10.99
N ALA A 239 -8.79 -12.59 10.19
CA ALA A 239 -7.49 -12.78 9.55
C ALA A 239 -6.36 -12.96 10.58
N LYS A 240 -6.33 -12.12 11.64
CA LYS A 240 -5.38 -12.26 12.74
C LYS A 240 -5.53 -13.60 13.47
N ALA A 241 -6.77 -13.97 13.80
CA ALA A 241 -7.05 -15.23 14.48
C ALA A 241 -6.60 -16.45 13.65
N ALA A 242 -6.63 -16.35 12.32
CA ALA A 242 -6.15 -17.38 11.40
C ALA A 242 -4.62 -17.36 11.18
N GLY A 243 -3.90 -16.36 11.71
CA GLY A 243 -2.44 -16.25 11.57
C GLY A 243 -1.97 -15.61 10.26
N VAL A 244 -2.84 -14.89 9.55
CA VAL A 244 -2.45 -14.10 8.38
C VAL A 244 -1.50 -12.98 8.82
N LYS A 245 -0.46 -12.72 8.03
CA LYS A 245 0.38 -11.53 8.20
C LYS A 245 -0.25 -10.31 7.53
N PHE A 246 0.01 -9.14 8.11
CA PHE A 246 -0.49 -7.88 7.58
C PHE A 246 0.65 -7.04 7.00
N SER A 247 0.41 -6.45 5.85
CA SER A 247 1.20 -5.32 5.35
C SER A 247 0.42 -4.02 5.56
N PHE A 248 1.12 -2.90 5.64
CA PHE A 248 0.51 -1.57 5.63
C PHE A 248 0.74 -0.93 4.28
N GLY A 249 -0.28 -0.24 3.77
CA GLY A 249 -0.21 0.48 2.50
C GLY A 249 -0.99 1.78 2.53
N SER A 250 -0.33 2.88 2.15
CA SER A 250 -1.03 4.15 1.92
C SER A 250 -1.66 4.24 0.55
N ASN A 251 -1.29 3.37 -0.40
CA ASN A 251 -1.55 3.55 -1.84
C ASN A 251 -1.18 4.97 -2.27
N GLY A 252 -0.09 5.46 -1.67
CA GLY A 252 0.29 6.87 -1.65
C GLY A 252 1.01 7.30 -2.91
N ARG A 253 0.75 8.58 -3.27
CA ARG A 253 1.47 9.33 -4.29
C ARG A 253 1.97 10.63 -3.69
N TYR A 254 3.07 11.15 -4.23
CA TYR A 254 3.67 12.37 -3.71
C TYR A 254 2.67 13.53 -3.62
N PRO A 255 2.58 14.26 -2.50
CA PRO A 255 3.36 14.13 -1.25
C PRO A 255 2.65 13.31 -0.16
N ASN A 256 1.66 12.48 -0.48
CA ASN A 256 0.72 11.86 0.47
C ASN A 256 1.05 10.40 0.84
N MET A 257 2.28 9.94 0.59
CA MET A 257 2.74 8.63 1.03
C MET A 257 3.11 8.63 2.52
N GLY A 258 3.14 7.44 3.13
CA GLY A 258 3.52 7.25 4.53
C GLY A 258 2.45 7.70 5.54
N LYS A 259 1.24 8.04 5.09
CA LYS A 259 0.11 8.36 5.97
C LYS A 259 -0.61 7.07 6.35
N LEU A 260 -0.20 6.48 7.47
CA LEU A 260 -0.63 5.17 7.93
C LEU A 260 -1.63 5.22 9.10
N ASP A 261 -2.40 6.30 9.25
CA ASP A 261 -3.26 6.51 10.42
C ASP A 261 -4.20 5.32 10.70
N TYR A 262 -4.89 4.81 9.67
CA TYR A 262 -5.77 3.65 9.82
C TYR A 262 -5.00 2.37 10.14
N CYS A 263 -3.85 2.17 9.54
CA CYS A 263 -3.01 1.00 9.81
C CYS A 263 -2.56 0.99 11.27
N ILE A 264 -2.13 2.13 11.80
CA ILE A 264 -1.72 2.34 13.18
C ILE A 264 -2.92 2.13 14.12
N GLU A 265 -4.08 2.70 13.79
CA GLU A 265 -5.33 2.48 14.54
C GLU A 265 -5.67 0.99 14.66
N MET A 266 -5.59 0.25 13.54
CA MET A 266 -5.87 -1.18 13.52
C MET A 266 -4.80 -2.00 14.23
N ALA A 267 -3.54 -1.62 14.12
CA ALA A 267 -2.44 -2.26 14.84
C ALA A 267 -2.65 -2.18 16.37
N ARG A 268 -3.06 -1.01 16.88
CA ARG A 268 -3.42 -0.83 18.29
C ARG A 268 -4.66 -1.64 18.69
N THR A 269 -5.73 -1.49 17.92
CA THR A 269 -7.04 -2.12 18.19
C THR A 269 -6.94 -3.64 18.24
N LEU A 270 -6.12 -4.23 17.37
CA LEU A 270 -5.92 -5.66 17.28
C LEU A 270 -4.75 -6.16 18.14
N GLY A 271 -3.93 -5.26 18.69
CA GLY A 271 -2.72 -5.63 19.41
C GLY A 271 -1.75 -6.41 18.52
N LEU A 272 -1.49 -5.91 17.30
CA LEU A 272 -0.56 -6.55 16.37
C LEU A 272 0.85 -6.58 16.95
N LYS A 273 1.57 -7.67 16.70
CA LYS A 273 2.95 -7.92 17.12
C LYS A 273 3.83 -8.07 15.89
N LYS A 274 5.14 -8.04 16.08
CA LYS A 274 6.13 -8.29 15.02
C LYS A 274 5.85 -9.56 14.22
N SER A 275 5.35 -10.61 14.87
CA SER A 275 4.97 -11.86 14.22
C SER A 275 3.78 -11.74 13.27
N ASP A 276 2.93 -10.71 13.44
CA ASP A 276 1.75 -10.48 12.63
C ASP A 276 2.04 -9.61 11.40
N ILE A 277 3.23 -9.00 11.33
CA ILE A 277 3.60 -8.05 10.28
C ILE A 277 4.38 -8.76 9.17
N PHE A 278 4.00 -8.47 7.93
CA PHE A 278 4.75 -8.86 6.75
C PHE A 278 5.99 -7.98 6.60
N VAL A 279 7.11 -8.63 6.36
CA VAL A 279 8.37 -7.99 5.96
C VAL A 279 8.87 -8.74 4.73
N PRO A 280 9.34 -8.03 3.67
CA PRO A 280 9.89 -8.69 2.50
C PRO A 280 10.93 -9.76 2.86
N ALA A 281 10.77 -10.94 2.26
CA ALA A 281 11.59 -12.10 2.57
C ALA A 281 13.00 -11.97 1.98
N PRO A 282 14.01 -12.62 2.57
CA PRO A 282 15.35 -12.71 1.99
C PRO A 282 15.33 -13.48 0.66
N ASP A 283 16.44 -13.35 -0.11
CA ASP A 283 16.61 -14.08 -1.35
C ASP A 283 16.43 -15.60 -1.16
N GLY A 284 15.85 -16.23 -2.16
CA GLY A 284 15.46 -17.64 -2.15
C GLY A 284 14.10 -17.91 -1.49
N GLN A 285 13.53 -16.96 -0.77
CA GLN A 285 12.27 -17.13 -0.04
C GLN A 285 11.11 -16.26 -0.54
N LYS A 286 11.36 -15.35 -1.51
CA LYS A 286 10.35 -14.46 -2.07
C LYS A 286 9.32 -15.23 -2.90
N ALA A 287 8.08 -14.75 -2.98
CA ALA A 287 7.02 -15.43 -3.74
C ALA A 287 7.39 -15.63 -5.21
N VAL A 288 7.97 -14.62 -5.86
CA VAL A 288 8.47 -14.69 -7.24
C VAL A 288 9.56 -15.75 -7.48
N GLN A 289 10.31 -16.13 -6.45
CA GLN A 289 11.34 -17.15 -6.52
C GLN A 289 10.80 -18.56 -6.32
N ARG A 290 9.78 -18.70 -5.46
CA ARG A 290 9.21 -20.00 -5.05
C ARG A 290 7.99 -20.41 -5.88
N ARG A 291 7.20 -19.46 -6.36
CA ARG A 291 5.89 -19.69 -6.98
C ARG A 291 5.81 -19.31 -8.47
N TRP A 292 6.90 -18.84 -9.07
CA TRP A 292 6.96 -18.54 -10.50
C TRP A 292 6.77 -19.83 -11.32
N LYS A 293 5.70 -19.89 -12.12
CA LYS A 293 5.35 -21.03 -12.97
C LYS A 293 5.77 -20.81 -14.42
#